data_f612a000db426c8489e7fd31d5901d9a
#
_entry.id   f612a000db426c8489e7fd31d5901d9a
#
_cell.length_a   1.000
_cell.length_b   1.000
_cell.length_c   1.000
_cell.angle_alpha   90.00
_cell.angle_beta   90.00
_cell.angle_gamma   90.00
#
_symmetry.space_group_name_H-M   'P 1'
#
loop_
_entity.id
_entity.type
_entity.pdbx_description
1 polymer ?
#
loop_
_entity_poly.entity_id
_entity_poly.type
_entity_poly.pdbx_seq_one_letter_code
_entity_poly.pdbx_strand_id
1 'polypeptide(L)'
;RTMIKRLRKKFILTNMLLVALVLIIVFGALVGYNYQRLVRQSEEAMRTALKWSDDAPPPVFQFGASHEEEMEEQGEERRFTMVPVFVVLLDEDGGPAQVTGGNNVEVSDQVVAQAVAAATEESGAISGLNLRYLQDTDREGNSRIAFADMGWETDSLWPLIRSSLLVGALALGGFFVISLMLSGLALKPAEEAWEQQRRFVADASHELKTPLTVILTNTGILLAHSGDTIAQQQKWVEYIGDEAQRMRALVEDLLFLAKSDAGKETAPVTAPVDVSELTWS
;
A
#
# COMPACT_ATOMS: atom_id res chain seq x y z
N ARG A 1 -25.54 -11.91 10.12
CA ARG A 1 -24.23 -12.61 9.95
C ARG A 1 -23.63 -12.46 8.54
N THR A 2 -24.40 -12.45 7.45
CA THR A 2 -23.89 -12.27 6.07
C THR A 2 -23.38 -10.86 5.79
N MET A 3 -24.00 -9.84 6.38
CA MET A 3 -23.63 -8.42 6.16
C MET A 3 -22.27 -8.10 6.80
N ILE A 4 -22.03 -8.52 8.03
CA ILE A 4 -20.76 -8.30 8.75
C ILE A 4 -19.61 -9.05 8.09
N LYS A 5 -19.84 -10.29 7.61
CA LYS A 5 -18.85 -11.03 6.82
C LYS A 5 -18.45 -10.30 5.52
N ARG A 6 -19.41 -9.64 4.85
CA ARG A 6 -19.15 -8.81 3.66
C ARG A 6 -18.34 -7.55 4.02
N LEU A 7 -18.68 -6.89 5.13
CA LEU A 7 -17.96 -5.73 5.62
C LEU A 7 -16.51 -6.08 5.96
N ARG A 8 -16.30 -7.19 6.66
CA ARG A 8 -14.98 -7.72 7.00
C ARG A 8 -14.15 -8.01 5.75
N LYS A 9 -14.72 -8.68 4.73
CA LYS A 9 -14.03 -8.93 3.47
C LYS A 9 -13.65 -7.63 2.75
N LYS A 10 -14.57 -6.65 2.68
CA LYS A 10 -14.28 -5.35 2.07
C LYS A 10 -13.16 -4.62 2.80
N PHE A 11 -13.18 -4.59 4.13
CA PHE A 11 -12.15 -3.94 4.95
C PHE A 11 -10.77 -4.56 4.70
N ILE A 12 -10.67 -5.90 4.75
CA ILE A 12 -9.42 -6.60 4.50
C ILE A 12 -8.94 -6.33 3.07
N LEU A 13 -9.83 -6.44 2.06
CA LEU A 13 -9.48 -6.23 0.66
C LEU A 13 -8.97 -4.81 0.41
N THR A 14 -9.67 -3.79 0.94
CA THR A 14 -9.29 -2.38 0.77
C THR A 14 -7.93 -2.11 1.41
N ASN A 15 -7.69 -2.64 2.62
CA ASN A 15 -6.43 -2.49 3.33
C ASN A 15 -5.28 -3.17 2.58
N MET A 16 -5.49 -4.40 2.11
CA MET A 16 -4.51 -5.14 1.32
C MET A 16 -4.18 -4.46 -0.01
N LEU A 17 -5.21 -3.92 -0.71
CA LEU A 17 -5.02 -3.19 -1.95
C LEU A 17 -4.20 -1.91 -1.74
N LEU A 18 -4.46 -1.18 -0.66
CA LEU A 18 -3.71 0.03 -0.32
C LEU A 18 -2.25 -0.30 -0.01
N VAL A 19 -1.99 -1.33 0.80
CA VAL A 19 -0.62 -1.77 1.13
C VAL A 19 0.11 -2.25 -0.14
N ALA A 20 -0.55 -3.05 -0.99
CA ALA A 20 0.03 -3.51 -2.24
C ALA A 20 0.38 -2.34 -3.17
N LEU A 21 -0.49 -1.34 -3.29
CA LEU A 21 -0.23 -0.14 -4.09
C LEU A 21 1.01 0.63 -3.58
N VAL A 22 1.11 0.83 -2.25
CA VAL A 22 2.26 1.51 -1.65
C VAL A 22 3.55 0.74 -1.92
N LEU A 23 3.54 -0.60 -1.76
CA LEU A 23 4.70 -1.44 -2.03
C LEU A 23 5.14 -1.37 -3.50
N ILE A 24 4.18 -1.40 -4.44
CA ILE A 24 4.46 -1.27 -5.88
C ILE A 24 5.12 0.07 -6.18
N ILE A 25 4.62 1.17 -5.61
CA ILE A 25 5.21 2.50 -5.82
C ILE A 25 6.62 2.56 -5.24
N VAL A 26 6.82 2.09 -4.00
CA VAL A 26 8.13 2.15 -3.32
C VAL A 26 9.16 1.29 -4.04
N PHE A 27 8.84 0.03 -4.34
CA PHE A 27 9.77 -0.85 -5.05
C PHE A 27 9.99 -0.43 -6.50
N GLY A 28 8.95 0.05 -7.18
CA GLY A 28 9.09 0.61 -8.53
C GLY A 28 10.02 1.83 -8.56
N ALA A 29 9.88 2.74 -7.60
CA ALA A 29 10.77 3.89 -7.44
C ALA A 29 12.20 3.45 -7.10
N LEU A 30 12.37 2.45 -6.22
CA LEU A 30 13.68 1.92 -5.86
C LEU A 30 14.39 1.30 -7.07
N VAL A 31 13.71 0.44 -7.82
CA VAL A 31 14.26 -0.19 -9.03
C VAL A 31 14.57 0.87 -10.08
N GLY A 32 13.66 1.82 -10.32
CA GLY A 32 13.86 2.90 -11.27
C GLY A 32 15.04 3.80 -10.91
N TYR A 33 15.20 4.15 -9.63
CA TYR A 33 16.35 4.92 -9.16
C TYR A 33 17.69 4.17 -9.36
N ASN A 34 17.73 2.88 -9.00
CA ASN A 34 18.92 2.07 -9.20
C ASN A 34 19.24 1.89 -10.68
N TYR A 35 18.24 1.68 -11.56
CA TYR A 35 18.46 1.63 -12.99
C TYR A 35 19.09 2.93 -13.51
N GLN A 36 18.55 4.10 -13.17
CA GLN A 36 19.13 5.37 -13.56
C GLN A 36 20.56 5.56 -13.04
N ARG A 37 20.84 5.08 -11.83
CA ARG A 37 22.18 5.12 -11.26
C ARG A 37 23.15 4.27 -12.07
N LEU A 38 22.77 3.04 -12.44
CA LEU A 38 23.60 2.14 -13.26
C LEU A 38 23.86 2.75 -14.64
N VAL A 39 22.84 3.30 -15.29
CA VAL A 39 23.00 3.99 -16.59
C VAL A 39 24.01 5.13 -16.49
N ARG A 40 23.91 5.98 -15.46
CA ARG A 40 24.88 7.06 -15.24
C ARG A 40 26.31 6.54 -15.01
N GLN A 41 26.45 5.45 -14.26
CA GLN A 41 27.75 4.82 -14.05
C GLN A 41 28.36 4.29 -15.37
N SER A 42 27.54 3.69 -16.23
CA SER A 42 27.99 3.26 -17.57
C SER A 42 28.40 4.47 -18.42
N GLU A 43 27.63 5.57 -18.40
CA GLU A 43 27.99 6.79 -19.14
C GLU A 43 29.27 7.45 -18.62
N GLU A 44 29.44 7.53 -17.31
CA GLU A 44 30.66 8.09 -16.69
C GLU A 44 31.88 7.22 -17.01
N ALA A 45 31.73 5.89 -17.01
CA ALA A 45 32.79 4.97 -17.40
C ALA A 45 33.18 5.17 -18.87
N MET A 46 32.22 5.28 -19.80
CA MET A 46 32.45 5.57 -21.20
C MET A 46 33.16 6.91 -21.43
N ARG A 47 32.67 8.00 -20.76
CA ARG A 47 33.29 9.34 -20.81
C ARG A 47 34.74 9.31 -20.32
N THR A 48 35.02 8.55 -19.29
CA THR A 48 36.37 8.42 -18.76
C THR A 48 37.28 7.61 -19.72
N ALA A 49 36.73 6.53 -20.30
CA ALA A 49 37.45 5.72 -21.27
C ALA A 49 37.81 6.53 -22.54
N LEU A 50 36.94 7.40 -23.02
CA LEU A 50 37.18 8.28 -24.18
C LEU A 50 38.29 9.30 -23.94
N LYS A 51 38.53 9.72 -22.69
CA LYS A 51 39.61 10.66 -22.33
C LYS A 51 40.97 9.99 -22.19
N TRP A 52 41.00 8.70 -22.30
CA TRP A 52 42.22 7.92 -22.10
C TRP A 52 43.12 7.96 -23.31
N SER A 53 44.45 8.13 -23.11
CA SER A 53 45.45 8.08 -24.15
C SER A 53 46.20 6.76 -24.13
N ASP A 54 46.66 6.31 -25.29
CA ASP A 54 47.31 5.00 -25.48
C ASP A 54 48.57 4.75 -24.62
N ASP A 55 49.18 5.81 -24.05
CA ASP A 55 50.40 5.71 -23.25
C ASP A 55 50.15 5.43 -21.74
N ALA A 56 48.91 5.32 -21.30
CA ALA A 56 48.58 5.07 -19.88
C ALA A 56 47.94 3.69 -19.68
N PRO A 57 48.22 2.98 -18.58
CA PRO A 57 47.53 1.72 -18.29
C PRO A 57 46.02 1.95 -18.16
N PRO A 58 45.17 0.96 -18.55
CA PRO A 58 43.72 1.11 -18.49
C PRO A 58 43.26 1.56 -17.10
N PRO A 59 42.44 2.62 -17.00
CA PRO A 59 41.94 3.06 -15.73
C PRO A 59 41.11 1.94 -15.11
N VAL A 60 41.48 1.54 -13.90
CA VAL A 60 40.66 0.63 -13.11
C VAL A 60 39.46 1.45 -12.62
N PHE A 61 38.29 1.28 -13.25
CA PHE A 61 37.07 1.98 -12.85
C PHE A 61 36.56 1.37 -11.54
N GLN A 62 36.91 2.00 -10.41
CA GLN A 62 36.41 1.65 -9.08
C GLN A 62 35.18 2.52 -8.78
N PHE A 63 33.99 1.99 -8.97
CA PHE A 63 32.77 2.65 -8.51
C PHE A 63 32.43 2.18 -7.09
N GLY A 64 32.50 3.08 -6.12
CA GLY A 64 32.06 2.82 -4.73
C GLY A 64 33.04 3.22 -3.62
N ALA A 65 34.20 3.77 -3.94
CA ALA A 65 35.05 4.40 -2.93
C ALA A 65 34.75 5.90 -2.88
N SER A 66 33.95 6.33 -1.90
CA SER A 66 34.01 7.70 -1.39
C SER A 66 35.42 7.92 -0.82
N HIS A 67 36.01 9.05 -1.20
CA HIS A 67 37.32 9.49 -0.72
C HIS A 67 37.47 9.31 0.78
N GLU A 68 38.70 8.90 1.15
CA GLU A 68 39.28 8.98 2.49
C GLU A 68 38.67 8.03 3.53
N GLU A 69 39.33 6.86 3.69
CA GLU A 69 39.77 6.42 5.03
C GLU A 69 40.74 5.24 4.88
N GLU A 70 41.84 5.39 5.55
CA GLU A 70 42.98 4.56 5.89
C GLU A 70 42.85 3.04 5.67
N MET A 71 43.89 2.50 5.03
CA MET A 71 44.20 1.06 5.00
C MET A 71 44.34 0.53 6.43
N GLU A 72 43.35 -0.20 6.90
CA GLU A 72 43.55 -1.20 7.94
C GLU A 72 43.18 -2.58 7.39
N GLU A 73 44.14 -3.49 7.53
CA GLU A 73 44.08 -4.91 7.17
C GLU A 73 42.87 -5.59 7.78
N GLN A 74 41.84 -5.83 6.98
CA GLN A 74 40.92 -6.96 7.21
C GLN A 74 40.38 -7.44 5.86
N GLY A 75 40.71 -8.69 5.54
CA GLY A 75 40.44 -9.37 4.29
C GLY A 75 38.96 -9.62 4.05
N GLU A 76 38.26 -8.63 3.59
CA GLU A 76 37.03 -8.80 2.81
C GLU A 76 37.36 -8.48 1.35
N GLU A 77 37.23 -9.48 0.48
CA GLU A 77 37.25 -9.32 -0.96
C GLU A 77 36.20 -8.29 -1.35
N ARG A 78 36.53 -7.01 -1.37
CA ARG A 78 35.72 -5.98 -1.99
C ARG A 78 35.67 -6.33 -3.49
N ARG A 79 34.56 -6.93 -3.93
CA ARG A 79 34.27 -7.15 -5.34
C ARG A 79 34.14 -5.78 -5.99
N PHE A 80 35.23 -5.31 -6.57
CA PHE A 80 35.22 -4.12 -7.41
C PHE A 80 34.36 -4.43 -8.64
N THR A 81 33.20 -3.80 -8.71
CA THR A 81 32.31 -3.96 -9.86
C THR A 81 32.82 -3.02 -10.95
N MET A 82 33.62 -3.57 -11.85
CA MET A 82 34.08 -2.84 -13.03
C MET A 82 32.98 -2.86 -14.07
N VAL A 83 32.61 -1.69 -14.60
CA VAL A 83 31.77 -1.62 -15.80
C VAL A 83 32.63 -2.03 -17.01
N PRO A 84 32.25 -3.08 -17.76
CA PRO A 84 33.03 -3.49 -18.93
C PRO A 84 32.81 -2.45 -20.05
N VAL A 85 33.89 -1.73 -20.37
CA VAL A 85 33.91 -0.70 -21.42
C VAL A 85 35.08 -0.95 -22.35
N PHE A 86 34.84 -0.83 -23.64
CA PHE A 86 35.89 -0.82 -24.68
C PHE A 86 35.70 0.42 -25.56
N VAL A 87 36.79 0.88 -26.15
CA VAL A 87 36.80 2.05 -27.05
C VAL A 87 37.31 1.61 -28.43
N VAL A 88 36.61 2.04 -29.46
CA VAL A 88 36.94 1.83 -30.85
C VAL A 88 37.38 3.16 -31.45
N LEU A 89 38.60 3.20 -32.00
CA LEU A 89 39.06 4.28 -32.84
C LEU A 89 38.58 4.04 -34.27
N LEU A 90 38.05 5.08 -34.90
CA LEU A 90 37.59 5.02 -36.28
C LEU A 90 38.72 5.49 -37.23
N ASP A 91 38.81 4.91 -38.41
CA ASP A 91 39.64 5.37 -39.52
C ASP A 91 38.96 6.56 -40.25
N GLU A 92 39.66 7.13 -41.25
CA GLU A 92 39.15 8.23 -42.08
C GLU A 92 37.87 7.84 -42.87
N ASP A 93 37.69 6.55 -43.12
CA ASP A 93 36.53 6.00 -43.83
C ASP A 93 35.35 5.67 -42.86
N GLY A 94 35.53 5.88 -41.55
CA GLY A 94 34.52 5.59 -40.51
C GLY A 94 34.48 4.09 -40.11
N GLY A 95 35.43 3.28 -40.53
CA GLY A 95 35.57 1.90 -40.12
C GLY A 95 36.32 1.73 -38.78
N PRO A 96 36.20 0.59 -38.11
CA PRO A 96 36.96 0.31 -36.89
C PRO A 96 38.44 0.10 -37.19
N ALA A 97 39.30 1.03 -36.75
CA ALA A 97 40.76 0.98 -36.95
C ALA A 97 41.48 0.22 -35.83
N GLN A 98 41.12 0.50 -34.57
CA GLN A 98 41.75 -0.10 -33.40
C GLN A 98 40.74 -0.21 -32.25
N VAL A 99 40.78 -1.31 -31.49
CA VAL A 99 40.03 -1.49 -30.27
C VAL A 99 40.96 -1.36 -29.07
N THR A 100 40.66 -0.44 -28.17
CA THR A 100 41.43 -0.17 -26.94
C THR A 100 40.59 -0.41 -25.71
N GLY A 101 41.21 -0.81 -24.60
CA GLY A 101 40.50 -0.99 -23.31
C GLY A 101 39.82 -2.34 -23.14
N GLY A 102 39.87 -3.23 -24.14
CA GLY A 102 39.13 -4.50 -24.12
C GLY A 102 39.74 -5.64 -23.29
N ASN A 103 40.70 -5.39 -22.40
CA ASN A 103 41.35 -6.47 -21.64
C ASN A 103 40.39 -7.31 -20.75
N ASN A 104 39.16 -6.84 -20.54
CA ASN A 104 38.13 -7.54 -19.77
C ASN A 104 36.87 -7.91 -20.59
N VAL A 105 36.89 -7.63 -21.91
CA VAL A 105 35.78 -7.94 -22.82
C VAL A 105 36.36 -8.54 -24.08
N GLU A 106 36.25 -9.86 -24.25
CA GLU A 106 36.57 -10.51 -25.55
C GLU A 106 35.45 -10.17 -26.53
N VAL A 107 35.64 -9.12 -27.32
CA VAL A 107 34.74 -8.72 -28.40
C VAL A 107 35.28 -9.19 -29.72
N SER A 108 34.52 -9.96 -30.49
CA SER A 108 34.95 -10.38 -31.83
C SER A 108 34.89 -9.20 -32.79
N ASP A 109 35.80 -9.12 -33.75
CA ASP A 109 35.86 -8.08 -34.77
C ASP A 109 34.53 -7.91 -35.52
N GLN A 110 33.76 -8.98 -35.66
CA GLN A 110 32.46 -8.96 -36.30
C GLN A 110 31.43 -8.16 -35.45
N VAL A 111 31.45 -8.30 -34.13
CA VAL A 111 30.55 -7.55 -33.20
C VAL A 111 30.98 -6.08 -33.18
N VAL A 112 32.29 -5.79 -33.19
CA VAL A 112 32.79 -4.41 -33.25
C VAL A 112 32.32 -3.71 -34.51
N ALA A 113 32.47 -4.36 -35.69
CA ALA A 113 32.01 -3.78 -36.94
C ALA A 113 30.49 -3.52 -36.98
N GLN A 114 29.69 -4.44 -36.44
CA GLN A 114 28.24 -4.27 -36.33
C GLN A 114 27.86 -3.15 -35.33
N ALA A 115 28.58 -3.04 -34.22
CA ALA A 115 28.34 -2.02 -33.22
C ALA A 115 28.65 -0.61 -33.77
N VAL A 116 29.78 -0.45 -34.45
CA VAL A 116 30.16 0.80 -35.12
C VAL A 116 29.15 1.19 -36.18
N ALA A 117 28.75 0.25 -37.04
CA ALA A 117 27.72 0.52 -38.07
C ALA A 117 26.35 0.91 -37.52
N ALA A 118 26.01 0.44 -36.31
CA ALA A 118 24.74 0.76 -35.63
C ALA A 118 24.81 2.06 -34.82
N ALA A 119 25.97 2.59 -34.50
CA ALA A 119 26.19 3.81 -33.74
C ALA A 119 26.06 5.02 -34.66
N THR A 120 24.85 5.51 -34.90
CA THR A 120 24.55 6.62 -35.84
C THR A 120 24.41 7.97 -35.18
N GLU A 121 24.20 8.01 -33.87
CA GLU A 121 24.00 9.24 -33.07
C GLU A 121 25.18 9.45 -32.12
N GLU A 122 25.25 10.62 -31.46
CA GLU A 122 26.30 10.92 -30.46
C GLU A 122 26.27 9.96 -29.26
N SER A 123 25.10 9.43 -28.89
CA SER A 123 24.94 8.45 -27.82
C SER A 123 23.67 7.62 -27.99
N GLY A 124 23.69 6.38 -27.56
CA GLY A 124 22.50 5.53 -27.68
C GLY A 124 22.69 4.13 -27.09
N ALA A 125 21.71 3.27 -27.36
CA ALA A 125 21.71 1.87 -26.98
C ALA A 125 21.41 0.99 -28.20
N ILE A 126 22.23 -0.03 -28.40
CA ILE A 126 22.09 -1.03 -29.47
C ILE A 126 21.50 -2.29 -28.84
N SER A 127 20.16 -2.38 -28.79
CA SER A 127 19.46 -3.48 -28.13
C SER A 127 19.81 -4.85 -28.70
N GLY A 128 20.11 -4.94 -30.00
CA GLY A 128 20.47 -6.20 -30.65
C GLY A 128 21.82 -6.77 -30.22
N LEU A 129 22.73 -5.91 -29.77
CA LEU A 129 24.07 -6.29 -29.28
C LEU A 129 24.20 -6.12 -27.75
N ASN A 130 23.15 -5.64 -27.09
CA ASN A 130 23.13 -5.35 -25.66
C ASN A 130 24.26 -4.37 -25.25
N LEU A 131 24.55 -3.38 -26.11
CA LEU A 131 25.57 -2.38 -25.92
C LEU A 131 24.99 -0.97 -25.84
N ARG A 132 25.54 -0.16 -24.95
CA ARG A 132 25.37 1.29 -24.90
C ARG A 132 26.62 1.93 -25.50
N TYR A 133 26.45 3.02 -26.22
CA TYR A 133 27.58 3.70 -26.84
C TYR A 133 27.54 5.22 -26.62
N LEU A 134 28.75 5.80 -26.67
CA LEU A 134 28.99 7.23 -26.63
C LEU A 134 30.09 7.57 -27.61
N GLN A 135 29.83 8.49 -28.54
CA GLN A 135 30.81 9.01 -29.48
C GLN A 135 31.44 10.29 -28.95
N ASP A 136 32.71 10.47 -29.22
CA ASP A 136 33.45 11.71 -28.96
C ASP A 136 34.51 11.89 -30.06
N THR A 137 34.86 13.14 -30.32
CA THR A 137 35.93 13.47 -31.29
C THR A 137 37.10 14.08 -30.52
N ASP A 138 38.25 13.47 -30.67
CA ASP A 138 39.46 13.93 -30.01
C ASP A 138 39.94 15.28 -30.58
N ARG A 139 40.88 15.95 -29.85
CA ARG A 139 41.44 17.23 -30.24
C ARG A 139 42.17 17.20 -31.57
N GLU A 140 42.59 16.02 -32.01
CA GLU A 140 43.26 15.74 -33.28
C GLU A 140 42.27 15.46 -34.41
N GLY A 141 40.94 15.46 -34.15
CA GLY A 141 39.91 15.21 -35.16
C GLY A 141 39.56 13.73 -35.35
N ASN A 142 40.15 12.82 -34.57
CA ASN A 142 39.88 11.39 -34.67
C ASN A 142 38.56 11.05 -33.95
N SER A 143 37.63 10.37 -34.60
CA SER A 143 36.39 9.92 -34.02
C SER A 143 36.62 8.64 -33.19
N ARG A 144 36.12 8.67 -31.96
CA ARG A 144 36.20 7.55 -31.00
C ARG A 144 34.82 7.16 -30.52
N ILE A 145 34.53 5.88 -30.36
CA ILE A 145 33.28 5.39 -29.82
C ILE A 145 33.59 4.50 -28.62
N ALA A 146 33.07 4.83 -27.45
CA ALA A 146 33.09 3.97 -26.29
C ALA A 146 31.80 3.13 -26.24
N PHE A 147 31.95 1.86 -25.94
CA PHE A 147 30.86 0.91 -25.78
C PHE A 147 30.90 0.34 -24.36
N ALA A 148 29.73 0.26 -23.71
CA ALA A 148 29.55 -0.37 -22.43
C ALA A 148 28.53 -1.52 -22.55
N ASP A 149 28.77 -2.63 -21.87
CA ASP A 149 27.85 -3.77 -21.84
C ASP A 149 26.63 -3.47 -20.96
N MET A 150 25.44 -3.51 -21.55
CA MET A 150 24.15 -3.36 -20.84
C MET A 150 23.77 -4.62 -20.02
N GLY A 151 24.39 -5.78 -20.30
CA GLY A 151 24.19 -7.00 -19.52
C GLY A 151 24.54 -6.80 -18.07
N TRP A 152 25.61 -6.06 -17.80
CA TRP A 152 26.00 -5.69 -16.44
C TRP A 152 24.93 -4.88 -15.69
N GLU A 153 24.24 -3.94 -16.38
CA GLU A 153 23.13 -3.18 -15.80
C GLU A 153 21.99 -4.12 -15.41
N THR A 154 21.63 -5.04 -16.30
CA THR A 154 20.53 -5.99 -16.12
C THR A 154 20.82 -7.00 -15.02
N ASP A 155 22.03 -7.58 -15.04
CA ASP A 155 22.44 -8.59 -14.05
C ASP A 155 22.54 -8.02 -12.64
N SER A 156 22.93 -6.74 -12.52
CA SER A 156 22.95 -6.02 -11.24
C SER A 156 21.56 -5.74 -10.68
N LEU A 157 20.53 -5.63 -11.53
CA LEU A 157 19.14 -5.38 -11.11
C LEU A 157 18.38 -6.63 -10.67
N TRP A 158 18.70 -7.81 -11.23
CA TRP A 158 18.00 -9.05 -10.93
C TRP A 158 17.99 -9.43 -9.44
N PRO A 159 19.11 -9.35 -8.70
CA PRO A 159 19.12 -9.60 -7.25
C PRO A 159 18.23 -8.61 -6.49
N LEU A 160 18.23 -7.33 -6.90
CA LEU A 160 17.39 -6.29 -6.30
C LEU A 160 15.90 -6.58 -6.52
N ILE A 161 15.51 -6.96 -7.74
CA ILE A 161 14.12 -7.30 -8.08
C ILE A 161 13.67 -8.52 -7.27
N ARG A 162 14.49 -9.59 -7.22
CA ARG A 162 14.18 -10.81 -6.46
C ARG A 162 14.01 -10.53 -4.96
N SER A 163 14.94 -9.77 -4.37
CA SER A 163 14.87 -9.42 -2.96
C SER A 163 13.65 -8.54 -2.66
N SER A 164 13.33 -7.59 -3.53
CA SER A 164 12.13 -6.74 -3.42
C SER A 164 10.84 -7.55 -3.48
N LEU A 165 10.75 -8.52 -4.39
CA LEU A 165 9.60 -9.42 -4.49
C LEU A 165 9.44 -10.29 -3.23
N LEU A 166 10.54 -10.83 -2.70
CA LEU A 166 10.51 -11.66 -1.50
C LEU A 166 10.08 -10.83 -0.28
N VAL A 167 10.69 -9.66 -0.07
CA VAL A 167 10.32 -8.74 1.02
C VAL A 167 8.88 -8.27 0.87
N GLY A 168 8.45 -7.95 -0.36
CA GLY A 168 7.08 -7.55 -0.65
C GLY A 168 6.06 -8.66 -0.34
N ALA A 169 6.36 -9.89 -0.69
CA ALA A 169 5.50 -11.05 -0.38
C ALA A 169 5.41 -11.30 1.14
N LEU A 170 6.53 -11.23 1.86
CA LEU A 170 6.54 -11.35 3.32
C LEU A 170 5.77 -10.21 4.00
N ALA A 171 5.95 -8.97 3.53
CA ALA A 171 5.22 -7.82 4.04
C ALA A 171 3.71 -7.96 3.82
N LEU A 172 3.28 -8.35 2.61
CA LEU A 172 1.85 -8.60 2.33
C LEU A 172 1.29 -9.71 3.20
N GLY A 173 2.03 -10.81 3.42
CA GLY A 173 1.64 -11.88 4.33
C GLY A 173 1.47 -11.40 5.77
N GLY A 174 2.43 -10.64 6.29
CA GLY A 174 2.37 -10.04 7.62
C GLY A 174 1.18 -9.08 7.78
N PHE A 175 0.99 -8.18 6.83
CA PHE A 175 -0.15 -7.25 6.82
C PHE A 175 -1.50 -7.97 6.69
N PHE A 176 -1.56 -9.08 5.94
CA PHE A 176 -2.76 -9.89 5.87
C PHE A 176 -3.15 -10.47 7.23
N VAL A 177 -2.19 -11.03 7.97
CA VAL A 177 -2.43 -11.56 9.33
C VAL A 177 -2.88 -10.45 10.28
N ILE A 178 -2.20 -9.31 10.27
CA ILE A 178 -2.56 -8.13 11.08
C ILE A 178 -3.98 -7.66 10.72
N SER A 179 -4.32 -7.59 9.44
CA SER A 179 -5.64 -7.15 8.96
C SER A 179 -6.75 -8.12 9.40
N LEU A 180 -6.48 -9.43 9.44
CA LEU A 180 -7.40 -10.43 9.98
C LEU A 180 -7.66 -10.22 11.48
N MET A 181 -6.61 -10.01 12.26
CA MET A 181 -6.73 -9.78 13.71
C MET A 181 -7.46 -8.46 14.00
N LEU A 182 -7.05 -7.37 13.34
CA LEU A 182 -7.63 -6.04 13.53
C LEU A 182 -9.10 -6.00 13.10
N SER A 183 -9.44 -6.66 11.99
CA SER A 183 -10.84 -6.77 11.52
C SER A 183 -11.73 -7.51 12.52
N GLY A 184 -11.21 -8.53 13.21
CA GLY A 184 -11.93 -9.20 14.29
C GLY A 184 -12.19 -8.30 15.50
N LEU A 185 -11.16 -7.54 15.89
CA LEU A 185 -11.24 -6.66 17.06
C LEU A 185 -12.10 -5.41 16.79
N ALA A 186 -11.91 -4.76 15.65
CA ALA A 186 -12.61 -3.52 15.30
C ALA A 186 -14.11 -3.70 15.00
N LEU A 187 -14.50 -4.86 14.44
CA LEU A 187 -15.90 -5.11 14.07
C LEU A 187 -16.72 -5.76 15.20
N LYS A 188 -16.08 -6.27 16.24
CA LYS A 188 -16.76 -6.91 17.36
C LYS A 188 -17.74 -5.96 18.10
N PRO A 189 -17.35 -4.72 18.46
CA PRO A 189 -18.28 -3.79 19.10
C PRO A 189 -19.49 -3.44 18.23
N ALA A 190 -19.27 -3.30 16.91
CA ALA A 190 -20.35 -3.03 15.97
C ALA A 190 -21.30 -4.22 15.82
N GLU A 191 -20.81 -5.45 15.89
CA GLU A 191 -21.62 -6.67 15.87
C GLU A 191 -22.48 -6.79 17.13
N GLU A 192 -21.90 -6.52 18.30
CA GLU A 192 -22.59 -6.53 19.60
C GLU A 192 -23.69 -5.46 19.65
N ALA A 193 -23.39 -4.23 19.20
CA ALA A 193 -24.38 -3.15 19.14
C ALA A 193 -25.55 -3.48 18.18
N TRP A 194 -25.25 -4.06 17.02
CA TRP A 194 -26.27 -4.48 16.06
C TRP A 194 -27.16 -5.60 16.60
N GLU A 195 -26.59 -6.60 17.27
CA GLU A 195 -27.36 -7.67 17.90
C GLU A 195 -28.21 -7.16 19.06
N GLN A 196 -27.70 -6.22 19.85
CA GLN A 196 -28.46 -5.55 20.93
C GLN A 196 -29.63 -4.76 20.37
N GLN A 197 -29.41 -3.97 19.32
CA GLN A 197 -30.47 -3.22 18.65
C GLN A 197 -31.57 -4.14 18.09
N ARG A 198 -31.16 -5.26 17.49
CA ARG A 198 -32.08 -6.24 16.92
C ARG A 198 -32.95 -6.91 18.01
N ARG A 199 -32.34 -7.27 19.15
CA ARG A 199 -33.07 -7.82 20.31
C ARG A 199 -34.05 -6.79 20.84
N PHE A 200 -33.60 -5.56 21.06
CA PHE A 200 -34.44 -4.47 21.52
C PHE A 200 -35.70 -4.28 20.64
N VAL A 201 -35.56 -4.25 19.32
CA VAL A 201 -36.70 -4.12 18.39
C VAL A 201 -37.61 -5.35 18.47
N ALA A 202 -37.09 -6.55 18.62
CA ALA A 202 -37.89 -7.75 18.74
C ALA A 202 -38.69 -7.77 20.05
N ASP A 203 -38.02 -7.48 21.16
CA ASP A 203 -38.64 -7.46 22.49
C ASP A 203 -39.71 -6.35 22.56
N ALA A 204 -39.41 -5.14 22.08
CA ALA A 204 -40.39 -4.05 21.99
C ALA A 204 -41.63 -4.44 21.15
N SER A 205 -41.43 -5.15 20.04
CA SER A 205 -42.52 -5.62 19.18
C SER A 205 -43.39 -6.65 19.88
N HIS A 206 -42.79 -7.56 20.66
CA HIS A 206 -43.52 -8.54 21.44
C HIS A 206 -44.32 -7.90 22.59
N GLU A 207 -43.71 -6.96 23.33
CA GLU A 207 -44.32 -6.25 24.44
C GLU A 207 -45.47 -5.33 23.99
N LEU A 208 -45.41 -4.77 22.78
CA LEU A 208 -46.49 -3.96 22.20
C LEU A 208 -47.64 -4.81 21.62
N LYS A 209 -47.35 -6.02 21.13
CA LYS A 209 -48.32 -6.88 20.48
C LYS A 209 -49.38 -7.39 21.49
N THR A 210 -48.98 -7.72 22.71
CA THR A 210 -49.88 -8.27 23.75
C THR A 210 -51.00 -7.29 24.13
N PRO A 211 -50.72 -6.04 24.59
CA PRO A 211 -51.72 -5.04 24.92
C PRO A 211 -52.60 -4.69 23.72
N LEU A 212 -51.98 -4.57 22.52
CA LEU A 212 -52.74 -4.30 21.30
C LEU A 212 -53.78 -5.40 21.01
N THR A 213 -53.42 -6.68 21.24
CA THR A 213 -54.33 -7.81 21.04
C THR A 213 -55.50 -7.73 22.03
N VAL A 214 -55.23 -7.36 23.28
CA VAL A 214 -56.30 -7.18 24.32
C VAL A 214 -57.24 -6.05 23.92
N ILE A 215 -56.71 -4.90 23.48
CA ILE A 215 -57.51 -3.78 22.98
C ILE A 215 -58.40 -4.22 21.82
N LEU A 216 -57.85 -4.88 20.80
CA LEU A 216 -58.58 -5.34 19.63
C LEU A 216 -59.67 -6.34 20.00
N THR A 217 -59.40 -7.27 20.92
CA THR A 217 -60.36 -8.27 21.35
C THR A 217 -61.53 -7.60 22.10
N ASN A 218 -61.23 -6.71 23.04
CA ASN A 218 -62.27 -6.01 23.77
C ASN A 218 -63.10 -5.06 22.87
N THR A 219 -62.46 -4.41 21.91
CA THR A 219 -63.15 -3.62 20.88
C THR A 219 -64.08 -4.50 20.02
N GLY A 220 -63.65 -5.70 19.66
CA GLY A 220 -64.49 -6.66 18.93
C GLY A 220 -65.72 -7.09 19.75
N ILE A 221 -65.60 -7.26 21.06
CA ILE A 221 -66.72 -7.57 21.96
C ILE A 221 -67.72 -6.40 22.02
N LEU A 222 -67.22 -5.18 22.15
CA LEU A 222 -68.05 -3.97 22.13
C LEU A 222 -68.86 -3.84 20.83
N LEU A 223 -68.27 -4.08 19.71
CA LEU A 223 -68.89 -4.01 18.38
C LEU A 223 -69.94 -5.13 18.20
N ALA A 224 -69.76 -6.32 18.77
CA ALA A 224 -70.67 -7.42 18.69
C ALA A 224 -71.96 -7.17 19.53
N HIS A 225 -71.82 -6.31 20.53
CA HIS A 225 -72.97 -5.97 21.45
C HIS A 225 -73.41 -4.48 21.31
N SER A 226 -73.46 -4.01 20.08
CA SER A 226 -73.74 -2.60 19.75
C SER A 226 -75.09 -2.04 20.25
N GLY A 227 -75.98 -2.90 20.68
CA GLY A 227 -77.31 -2.52 21.29
C GLY A 227 -77.26 -2.27 22.79
N ASP A 228 -76.16 -2.61 23.45
CA ASP A 228 -76.01 -2.46 24.90
C ASP A 228 -75.61 -1.03 25.25
N THR A 229 -75.93 -0.58 26.44
CA THR A 229 -75.47 0.72 26.92
C THR A 229 -74.02 0.69 27.37
N ILE A 230 -73.33 1.83 27.36
CA ILE A 230 -71.97 1.95 27.86
C ILE A 230 -71.85 1.46 29.31
N ALA A 231 -72.85 1.70 30.15
CA ALA A 231 -72.85 1.21 31.52
C ALA A 231 -72.83 -0.32 31.63
N GLN A 232 -73.48 -1.02 30.70
CA GLN A 232 -73.42 -2.50 30.62
C GLN A 232 -72.14 -3.03 30.11
N GLN A 233 -71.44 -2.22 29.31
CA GLN A 233 -70.17 -2.56 28.71
C GLN A 233 -68.93 -1.95 29.39
N GLN A 234 -69.08 -1.27 30.49
CA GLN A 234 -68.08 -0.52 31.23
C GLN A 234 -66.78 -1.30 31.45
N LYS A 235 -66.89 -2.56 31.82
CA LYS A 235 -65.76 -3.44 32.07
C LYS A 235 -64.81 -3.55 30.85
N TRP A 236 -65.38 -3.63 29.67
CA TRP A 236 -64.61 -3.77 28.44
C TRP A 236 -63.91 -2.47 28.01
N VAL A 237 -64.63 -1.33 28.29
CA VAL A 237 -64.09 0.03 28.06
C VAL A 237 -62.93 0.30 29.02
N GLU A 238 -63.05 -0.10 30.29
CA GLU A 238 -61.98 0.03 31.29
C GLU A 238 -60.78 -0.77 30.89
N TYR A 239 -60.95 -2.03 30.47
CA TYR A 239 -59.85 -2.83 30.03
C TYR A 239 -59.10 -2.23 28.81
N ILE A 240 -59.79 -1.63 27.84
CA ILE A 240 -59.20 -0.91 26.72
C ILE A 240 -58.41 0.30 27.24
N GLY A 241 -58.97 1.06 28.17
CA GLY A 241 -58.33 2.22 28.76
C GLY A 241 -57.04 1.89 29.53
N ASP A 242 -57.09 0.85 30.37
CA ASP A 242 -55.93 0.39 31.15
C ASP A 242 -54.79 -0.09 30.23
N GLU A 243 -55.14 -0.82 29.20
CA GLU A 243 -54.13 -1.37 28.29
C GLU A 243 -53.54 -0.28 27.36
N ALA A 244 -54.34 0.72 27.00
CA ALA A 244 -53.85 1.91 26.29
C ALA A 244 -52.86 2.74 27.14
N GLN A 245 -53.15 2.91 28.45
CA GLN A 245 -52.23 3.57 29.38
C GLN A 245 -50.95 2.79 29.57
N ARG A 246 -51.04 1.46 29.66
CA ARG A 246 -49.86 0.58 29.74
C ARG A 246 -48.99 0.69 28.49
N MET A 247 -49.59 0.69 27.29
CA MET A 247 -48.85 0.93 26.03
C MET A 247 -48.17 2.28 26.01
N ARG A 248 -48.82 3.34 26.49
CA ARG A 248 -48.23 4.69 26.57
C ARG A 248 -46.97 4.68 27.44
N ALA A 249 -47.04 4.11 28.63
CA ALA A 249 -45.90 4.01 29.55
C ALA A 249 -44.75 3.23 28.89
N LEU A 250 -45.03 2.11 28.23
CA LEU A 250 -44.03 1.32 27.53
C LEU A 250 -43.34 2.11 26.42
N VAL A 251 -44.09 2.91 25.62
CA VAL A 251 -43.51 3.76 24.57
C VAL A 251 -42.65 4.86 25.18
N GLU A 252 -43.08 5.47 26.30
CA GLU A 252 -42.29 6.49 27.02
C GLU A 252 -40.96 5.90 27.53
N ASP A 253 -40.97 4.68 28.09
CA ASP A 253 -39.77 3.97 28.54
C ASP A 253 -38.83 3.63 27.38
N LEU A 254 -39.36 3.16 26.24
CA LEU A 254 -38.58 2.87 25.03
C LEU A 254 -37.94 4.15 24.47
N LEU A 255 -38.63 5.27 24.44
CA LEU A 255 -38.10 6.57 24.00
C LEU A 255 -37.04 7.10 24.96
N PHE A 256 -37.20 6.91 26.27
CA PHE A 256 -36.21 7.28 27.27
C PHE A 256 -34.91 6.49 27.07
N LEU A 257 -35.02 5.16 26.90
CA LEU A 257 -33.83 4.30 26.61
C LEU A 257 -33.15 4.72 25.32
N ALA A 258 -33.92 4.98 24.26
CA ALA A 258 -33.34 5.40 22.97
C ALA A 258 -32.61 6.76 23.08
N LYS A 259 -33.11 7.70 23.85
CA LYS A 259 -32.48 8.99 24.14
C LYS A 259 -31.22 8.84 25.01
N SER A 260 -31.27 7.97 26.01
CA SER A 260 -30.14 7.69 26.91
C SER A 260 -28.97 7.07 26.16
N ASP A 261 -29.21 6.18 25.19
CA ASP A 261 -28.18 5.61 24.35
C ASP A 261 -27.55 6.61 23.37
N ALA A 262 -28.36 7.54 22.83
CA ALA A 262 -27.88 8.64 21.99
C ALA A 262 -27.10 9.71 22.77
N GLY A 263 -27.35 9.86 24.08
CA GLY A 263 -26.70 10.84 24.95
C GLY A 263 -25.36 10.39 25.54
N LYS A 264 -24.95 9.14 25.35
CA LYS A 264 -23.66 8.63 25.86
C LYS A 264 -22.42 9.21 25.15
N GLU A 265 -22.60 9.96 24.09
CA GLU A 265 -21.48 10.68 23.43
C GLU A 265 -21.08 12.00 24.12
N THR A 266 -21.91 12.52 25.03
CA THR A 266 -21.51 13.66 25.84
C THR A 266 -21.16 13.16 27.24
N ALA A 267 -19.86 13.04 27.52
CA ALA A 267 -19.38 12.81 28.88
C ALA A 267 -20.00 13.87 29.82
N PRO A 268 -20.59 13.48 30.95
CA PRO A 268 -21.08 14.45 31.89
C PRO A 268 -19.93 15.35 32.31
N VAL A 269 -20.09 16.66 32.15
CA VAL A 269 -19.15 17.63 32.70
C VAL A 269 -19.25 17.51 34.24
N THR A 270 -18.35 16.71 34.80
CA THR A 270 -18.18 16.62 36.25
C THR A 270 -17.54 17.92 36.73
N ALA A 271 -18.36 18.85 37.25
CA ALA A 271 -17.83 19.97 37.98
C ALA A 271 -17.46 19.47 39.41
N PRO A 272 -16.30 19.89 39.94
CA PRO A 272 -15.96 19.55 41.32
C PRO A 272 -16.97 20.18 42.23
N VAL A 273 -17.73 19.37 42.97
CA VAL A 273 -18.64 19.81 44.02
C VAL A 273 -17.90 19.81 45.34
N ASP A 274 -17.79 20.97 45.99
CA ASP A 274 -17.20 21.08 47.31
C ASP A 274 -18.17 20.47 48.33
N VAL A 275 -17.79 19.32 48.86
CA VAL A 275 -18.60 18.54 49.83
C VAL A 275 -18.52 19.13 51.25
N SER A 276 -17.64 20.12 51.51
CA SER A 276 -17.43 20.69 52.81
C SER A 276 -18.62 21.50 53.34
N GLU A 277 -19.47 22.02 52.46
CA GLU A 277 -20.71 22.74 52.84
C GLU A 277 -21.90 21.84 53.24
N LEU A 278 -21.86 20.54 52.92
CA LEU A 278 -22.93 19.59 53.22
C LEU A 278 -22.89 18.95 54.61
N THR A 279 -21.84 19.21 55.41
CA THR A 279 -21.66 18.56 56.71
C THR A 279 -22.10 19.39 57.91
N TRP A 280 -22.72 20.56 57.68
CA TRP A 280 -23.22 21.45 58.76
C TRP A 280 -24.66 21.87 58.51
N SER A 281 -25.62 20.95 58.65
CA SER A 281 -27.03 21.26 58.90
C SER A 281 -27.71 20.15 59.69
#